data_ac307bc21de7ea9958ccf49bd7e450f5
#
_entry.id   ac307bc21de7ea9958ccf49bd7e450f5
#
_cell.length_a   1.000
_cell.length_b   1.000
_cell.length_c   1.000
_cell.angle_alpha   90.00
_cell.angle_beta   90.00
_cell.angle_gamma   90.00
#
_symmetry.space_group_name_H-M   'P 1'
#
loop_
_entity.id
_entity.type
_entity.pdbx_description
1 polymer ?
#
loop_
_entity_poly.entity_id
_entity_poly.type
_entity_poly.pdbx_seq_one_letter_code
_entity_poly.pdbx_strand_id
1 'polypeptide(L)'
;MARTETLVKLVAAALLGLALPAHAQDAEPAAEFWAAREATIEGLESAARVRLGIWDSGVEPALFPGQVALGADGAPIVRGYDAFKQRQDTALAVLPAALLERRAELNDILRALDDRDSGVDSPQARAIAERLRQQTPAEAAGFDDALGRWSGYVHGTGIADIALAGNPHAEIVIARMEWWHGSPPQPCWTRGLAAREAASVADLLGFLVDNGVRVVNMSWGRAERAYLSNLKACAPDMPEEERLALARYTVETIRAALIEGMKAAPRVLFVGAAGNAGSDMKTANPATLFALPNFLLVGAVDRHGRATEWTNTGPEVTLYANGDRVPARLPDGGPSFPSGTSMAVPLVVNAAAKVLAVQPQLDGAGLRTLLERTATRNGTGQPLLHPQRAVEAARQIPAN
;
A
#
# COMPACT_ATOMS: atom_id res chain seq x y z
N MET A 1 19.52 -3.18 -27.74
CA MET A 1 18.13 -3.67 -27.82
C MET A 1 17.77 -4.34 -26.51
N ALA A 2 17.60 -3.57 -25.44
CA ALA A 2 17.14 -4.02 -24.13
C ALA A 2 16.63 -2.78 -23.37
N ARG A 3 15.46 -2.26 -23.72
CA ARG A 3 14.97 -0.98 -23.18
C ARG A 3 13.48 -0.95 -22.79
N THR A 4 12.77 -2.08 -22.80
CA THR A 4 11.32 -2.07 -22.54
C THR A 4 10.86 -2.92 -21.34
N GLU A 5 11.79 -3.47 -20.55
CA GLU A 5 11.45 -4.48 -19.55
C GLU A 5 11.28 -3.96 -18.11
N THR A 6 11.55 -2.70 -17.81
CA THR A 6 11.74 -2.31 -16.39
C THR A 6 10.54 -1.66 -15.74
N LEU A 7 9.58 -1.11 -16.47
CA LEU A 7 8.39 -0.48 -15.89
C LEU A 7 7.20 -1.45 -15.72
N VAL A 8 7.04 -2.37 -16.65
CA VAL A 8 6.06 -3.47 -16.57
C VAL A 8 6.41 -4.45 -15.44
N LYS A 9 7.69 -4.53 -15.05
CA LYS A 9 8.16 -5.42 -13.97
C LYS A 9 7.78 -4.99 -12.55
N LEU A 10 7.24 -3.81 -12.34
CA LEU A 10 6.66 -3.43 -11.03
C LEU A 10 5.21 -3.91 -10.88
N VAL A 11 4.59 -4.35 -11.96
CA VAL A 11 3.27 -5.01 -11.99
C VAL A 11 3.41 -6.45 -12.53
N ALA A 12 4.50 -6.77 -13.22
CA ALA A 12 4.67 -8.01 -13.99
C ALA A 12 5.98 -8.79 -13.68
N ALA A 13 6.34 -8.95 -12.39
CA ALA A 13 7.42 -9.86 -12.01
C ALA A 13 6.86 -11.27 -11.78
N ALA A 14 6.31 -11.90 -12.80
CA ALA A 14 6.07 -13.34 -12.83
C ALA A 14 5.79 -13.79 -14.26
N LEU A 15 6.81 -14.03 -15.06
CA LEU A 15 6.67 -14.86 -16.25
C LEU A 15 8.01 -15.55 -16.55
N LEU A 16 8.13 -16.78 -16.07
CA LEU A 16 8.72 -17.95 -16.77
C LEU A 16 8.63 -19.15 -15.83
N GLY A 17 7.70 -20.06 -16.12
CA GLY A 17 7.71 -21.34 -15.45
C GLY A 17 6.41 -22.11 -15.54
N LEU A 18 6.33 -23.05 -16.47
CA LEU A 18 5.55 -24.29 -16.45
C LEU A 18 4.04 -24.19 -16.13
N ALA A 19 3.24 -24.40 -17.16
CA ALA A 19 1.82 -24.67 -17.05
C ALA A 19 1.55 -25.87 -16.12
N LEU A 20 0.96 -25.58 -14.96
CA LEU A 20 0.24 -26.58 -14.17
C LEU A 20 -1.24 -26.51 -14.56
N PRO A 21 -1.97 -27.62 -14.53
CA PRO A 21 -3.35 -27.65 -14.98
C PRO A 21 -4.24 -26.80 -14.09
N ALA A 22 -5.07 -25.98 -14.72
CA ALA A 22 -6.08 -25.16 -14.08
C ALA A 22 -7.03 -26.03 -13.23
N HIS A 23 -7.02 -25.82 -11.92
CA HIS A 23 -8.06 -26.32 -11.02
C HIS A 23 -9.13 -25.23 -10.89
N ALA A 24 -10.19 -25.40 -11.66
CA ALA A 24 -11.35 -24.51 -11.69
C ALA A 24 -12.35 -24.81 -10.54
N GLN A 25 -11.90 -25.00 -9.30
CA GLN A 25 -12.79 -25.37 -8.17
C GLN A 25 -12.49 -24.75 -6.81
N ASP A 26 -11.70 -23.68 -6.69
CA ASP A 26 -11.25 -23.18 -5.39
C ASP A 26 -11.83 -21.82 -4.97
N ALA A 27 -13.09 -21.51 -5.27
CA ALA A 27 -13.68 -20.21 -4.90
C ALA A 27 -14.18 -20.14 -3.43
N GLU A 28 -14.49 -21.24 -2.76
CA GLU A 28 -15.08 -21.26 -1.42
C GLU A 28 -14.13 -21.42 -0.21
N PRO A 29 -13.09 -22.27 -0.24
CA PRO A 29 -12.26 -22.50 0.97
C PRO A 29 -11.44 -21.30 1.44
N ALA A 30 -11.17 -20.33 0.57
CA ALA A 30 -10.36 -19.16 0.90
C ALA A 30 -11.06 -18.19 1.84
N ALA A 31 -12.35 -17.98 1.67
CA ALA A 31 -13.14 -17.16 2.56
C ALA A 31 -13.14 -17.72 3.99
N GLU A 32 -13.15 -19.03 4.15
CA GLU A 32 -13.15 -19.69 5.45
C GLU A 32 -11.83 -19.52 6.22
N PHE A 33 -10.67 -19.60 5.55
CA PHE A 33 -9.37 -19.47 6.22
C PHE A 33 -9.19 -18.14 6.93
N TRP A 34 -9.50 -17.02 6.26
CA TRP A 34 -9.37 -15.69 6.84
C TRP A 34 -10.59 -15.31 7.69
N ALA A 35 -11.80 -15.75 7.33
CA ALA A 35 -13.00 -15.56 8.13
C ALA A 35 -12.88 -16.18 9.52
N ALA A 36 -12.27 -17.37 9.63
CA ALA A 36 -12.00 -18.02 10.93
C ALA A 36 -10.99 -17.25 11.82
N ARG A 37 -10.31 -16.25 11.27
CA ARG A 37 -9.36 -15.39 11.99
C ARG A 37 -9.92 -14.00 12.28
N GLU A 38 -11.03 -13.68 11.67
CA GLU A 38 -11.63 -12.34 11.76
C GLU A 38 -12.09 -12.05 13.19
N ALA A 39 -11.93 -10.79 13.61
CA ALA A 39 -12.39 -10.32 14.90
C ALA A 39 -13.68 -9.52 14.73
N THR A 40 -14.72 -9.93 15.42
CA THR A 40 -15.90 -9.10 15.64
C THR A 40 -15.69 -8.23 16.89
N ILE A 41 -16.07 -6.97 16.80
CA ILE A 41 -16.02 -6.02 17.92
C ILE A 41 -17.45 -5.67 18.36
N GLU A 42 -18.21 -6.70 18.69
CA GLU A 42 -19.56 -6.56 19.24
C GLU A 42 -19.51 -6.05 20.69
N GLY A 43 -20.49 -5.29 21.10
CA GLY A 43 -20.62 -4.79 22.48
C GLY A 43 -19.75 -3.58 22.82
N LEU A 44 -19.12 -2.94 21.84
CA LEU A 44 -18.31 -1.73 22.02
C LEU A 44 -19.04 -0.45 21.53
N GLU A 45 -20.35 -0.39 21.65
CA GLU A 45 -21.17 0.74 21.18
C GLU A 45 -20.74 2.10 21.75
N SER A 46 -20.02 2.09 22.88
CA SER A 46 -19.42 3.27 23.52
C SER A 46 -17.93 3.45 23.27
N ALA A 47 -17.27 2.60 22.46
CA ALA A 47 -15.85 2.72 22.21
C ALA A 47 -15.53 4.02 21.45
N ALA A 48 -14.45 4.67 21.84
CA ALA A 48 -13.95 5.81 21.11
C ALA A 48 -13.52 5.40 19.69
N ARG A 49 -13.76 6.27 18.72
CA ARG A 49 -13.30 6.04 17.36
C ARG A 49 -11.78 6.01 17.30
N VAL A 50 -11.24 5.12 16.49
CA VAL A 50 -9.80 4.99 16.22
C VAL A 50 -9.49 5.66 14.90
N ARG A 51 -8.65 6.68 14.91
CA ARG A 51 -8.19 7.36 13.70
C ARG A 51 -7.06 6.60 13.04
N LEU A 52 -7.28 6.27 11.77
CA LEU A 52 -6.32 5.65 10.87
C LEU A 52 -5.78 6.70 9.89
N GLY A 53 -4.49 6.74 9.69
CA GLY A 53 -3.90 7.54 8.62
C GLY A 53 -3.78 6.70 7.35
N ILE A 54 -4.47 7.06 6.30
CA ILE A 54 -4.24 6.49 4.96
C ILE A 54 -3.22 7.39 4.26
N TRP A 55 -1.95 7.01 4.37
CA TRP A 55 -0.87 7.70 3.69
C TRP A 55 -0.58 7.02 2.37
N ASP A 56 -1.29 7.47 1.33
CA ASP A 56 -1.32 6.84 0.03
C ASP A 56 -1.60 7.87 -1.09
N SER A 57 -2.03 7.43 -2.26
CA SER A 57 -2.31 8.26 -3.43
C SER A 57 -3.57 9.14 -3.31
N GLY A 58 -4.35 8.95 -2.27
CA GLY A 58 -5.63 9.63 -2.02
C GLY A 58 -6.79 8.65 -1.89
N VAL A 59 -7.91 9.14 -1.39
CA VAL A 59 -9.10 8.34 -1.09
C VAL A 59 -10.34 9.06 -1.59
N GLU A 60 -11.32 8.36 -2.18
CA GLU A 60 -12.66 8.88 -2.46
C GLU A 60 -13.51 8.85 -1.16
N PRO A 61 -13.69 9.98 -0.48
CA PRO A 61 -14.32 9.98 0.85
C PRO A 61 -15.82 9.67 0.81
N ALA A 62 -16.49 9.89 -0.32
CA ALA A 62 -17.92 9.64 -0.48
C ALA A 62 -18.28 8.15 -0.34
N LEU A 63 -17.31 7.24 -0.52
CA LEU A 63 -17.52 5.80 -0.34
C LEU A 63 -17.58 5.36 1.13
N PHE A 64 -17.17 6.22 2.07
CA PHE A 64 -17.01 5.87 3.49
C PHE A 64 -17.84 6.79 4.42
N PRO A 65 -19.17 6.88 4.22
CA PRO A 65 -20.00 7.75 5.03
C PRO A 65 -19.88 7.39 6.52
N GLY A 66 -19.59 8.39 7.34
CA GLY A 66 -19.40 8.21 8.78
C GLY A 66 -18.08 7.56 9.20
N GLN A 67 -17.18 7.23 8.25
CA GLN A 67 -15.85 6.67 8.53
C GLN A 67 -14.70 7.56 8.00
N VAL A 68 -15.00 8.78 7.62
CA VAL A 68 -13.99 9.82 7.32
C VAL A 68 -13.99 10.82 8.45
N ALA A 69 -12.81 11.10 9.00
CA ALA A 69 -12.66 12.13 10.02
C ALA A 69 -12.94 13.50 9.41
N LEU A 70 -13.79 14.29 10.06
CA LEU A 70 -14.20 15.60 9.60
C LEU A 70 -13.57 16.69 10.45
N GLY A 71 -13.17 17.78 9.81
CA GLY A 71 -12.76 19.02 10.45
C GLY A 71 -13.93 19.78 11.07
N ALA A 72 -13.63 20.89 11.72
CA ALA A 72 -14.66 21.75 12.34
C ALA A 72 -15.61 22.39 11.31
N ASP A 73 -15.19 22.46 10.05
CA ASP A 73 -15.97 22.93 8.89
C ASP A 73 -16.85 21.84 8.26
N GLY A 74 -16.80 20.61 8.78
CA GLY A 74 -17.49 19.44 8.24
C GLY A 74 -16.85 18.83 7.00
N ALA A 75 -15.70 19.34 6.54
CA ALA A 75 -14.96 18.77 5.42
C ALA A 75 -14.06 17.59 5.89
N PRO A 76 -13.74 16.63 5.01
CA PRO A 76 -12.74 15.61 5.30
C PRO A 76 -11.40 16.18 5.75
N ILE A 77 -10.80 15.59 6.78
CA ILE A 77 -9.45 15.96 7.22
C ILE A 77 -8.45 15.39 6.21
N VAL A 78 -7.88 16.27 5.38
CA VAL A 78 -6.99 15.92 4.28
C VAL A 78 -5.75 16.82 4.29
N ARG A 79 -4.60 16.22 4.02
CA ARG A 79 -3.39 16.92 3.62
C ARG A 79 -2.76 16.19 2.43
N GLY A 80 -2.39 16.93 1.39
CA GLY A 80 -1.88 16.34 0.15
C GLY A 80 -0.73 17.10 -0.48
N TYR A 81 0.05 16.36 -1.25
CA TYR A 81 1.14 16.88 -2.07
C TYR A 81 1.09 16.27 -3.47
N ASP A 82 1.28 17.11 -4.48
CA ASP A 82 1.38 16.68 -5.87
C ASP A 82 2.75 16.03 -6.19
N ALA A 83 2.95 15.63 -7.43
CA ALA A 83 4.20 15.01 -7.88
C ALA A 83 5.43 15.94 -7.75
N PHE A 84 5.23 17.27 -7.76
CA PHE A 84 6.28 18.29 -7.57
C PHE A 84 6.51 18.66 -6.11
N LYS A 85 5.76 17.99 -5.20
CA LYS A 85 5.80 18.24 -3.75
C LYS A 85 5.30 19.63 -3.39
N GLN A 86 4.36 20.15 -4.18
CA GLN A 86 3.56 21.30 -3.85
C GLN A 86 2.31 20.86 -3.09
N ARG A 87 1.95 21.62 -2.07
CA ARG A 87 0.79 21.30 -1.25
C ARG A 87 -0.51 21.44 -2.04
N GLN A 88 -1.32 20.41 -2.00
CA GLN A 88 -2.62 20.33 -2.65
C GLN A 88 -3.56 19.47 -1.79
N ASP A 89 -4.34 20.10 -0.94
CA ASP A 89 -5.20 19.46 0.05
C ASP A 89 -6.52 18.96 -0.58
N THR A 90 -6.39 18.07 -1.57
CA THR A 90 -7.52 17.37 -2.19
C THR A 90 -7.48 15.89 -1.80
N ALA A 91 -8.66 15.31 -1.57
CA ALA A 91 -8.76 13.90 -1.14
C ALA A 91 -8.24 12.92 -2.20
N LEU A 92 -8.43 13.26 -3.48
CA LEU A 92 -7.88 12.55 -4.64
C LEU A 92 -7.00 13.48 -5.48
N ALA A 93 -6.10 12.92 -6.27
CA ALA A 93 -5.31 13.64 -7.26
C ALA A 93 -6.22 14.21 -8.37
N VAL A 94 -5.81 15.35 -8.93
CA VAL A 94 -6.51 15.93 -10.09
C VAL A 94 -5.94 15.31 -11.36
N LEU A 95 -6.73 14.43 -11.98
CA LEU A 95 -6.35 13.80 -13.23
C LEU A 95 -6.81 14.61 -14.45
N PRO A 96 -6.10 14.51 -15.60
CA PRO A 96 -6.56 15.08 -16.85
C PRO A 96 -7.95 14.54 -17.25
N ALA A 97 -8.83 15.42 -17.77
CA ALA A 97 -10.18 15.05 -18.18
C ALA A 97 -10.22 13.84 -19.14
N ALA A 98 -9.31 13.82 -20.12
CA ALA A 98 -9.20 12.71 -21.07
C ALA A 98 -8.90 11.34 -20.41
N LEU A 99 -8.22 11.32 -19.24
CA LEU A 99 -8.00 10.09 -18.49
C LEU A 99 -9.26 9.68 -17.72
N LEU A 100 -9.95 10.65 -17.12
CA LEU A 100 -11.22 10.42 -16.41
C LEU A 100 -12.33 9.92 -17.34
N GLU A 101 -12.38 10.37 -18.59
CA GLU A 101 -13.31 9.87 -19.62
C GLU A 101 -13.09 8.38 -19.92
N ARG A 102 -11.87 7.89 -19.75
CA ARG A 102 -11.50 6.48 -19.94
C ARG A 102 -11.65 5.60 -18.71
N ARG A 103 -12.19 6.11 -17.60
CA ARG A 103 -12.23 5.39 -16.31
C ARG A 103 -12.83 3.97 -16.41
N ALA A 104 -13.92 3.79 -17.17
CA ALA A 104 -14.55 2.48 -17.34
C ALA A 104 -13.60 1.49 -18.05
N GLU A 105 -12.97 1.91 -19.15
CA GLU A 105 -11.96 1.13 -19.87
C GLU A 105 -10.79 0.77 -18.94
N LEU A 106 -10.27 1.74 -18.20
CA LEU A 106 -9.11 1.53 -17.31
C LEU A 106 -9.44 0.61 -16.13
N ASN A 107 -10.65 0.71 -15.57
CA ASN A 107 -11.13 -0.22 -14.55
C ASN A 107 -11.26 -1.65 -15.08
N ASP A 108 -11.76 -1.82 -16.32
CA ASP A 108 -11.85 -3.13 -16.96
C ASP A 108 -10.46 -3.72 -17.22
N ILE A 109 -9.51 -2.88 -17.63
CA ILE A 109 -8.10 -3.28 -17.80
C ILE A 109 -7.49 -3.72 -16.48
N LEU A 110 -7.67 -2.97 -15.39
CA LEU A 110 -7.15 -3.36 -14.08
C LEU A 110 -7.70 -4.72 -13.65
N ARG A 111 -9.01 -4.93 -13.75
CA ARG A 111 -9.62 -6.23 -13.43
C ARG A 111 -9.08 -7.37 -14.30
N ALA A 112 -8.88 -7.13 -15.58
CA ALA A 112 -8.30 -8.12 -16.49
C ALA A 112 -6.84 -8.46 -16.15
N LEU A 113 -6.08 -7.47 -15.68
CA LEU A 113 -4.70 -7.64 -15.21
C LEU A 113 -4.67 -8.39 -13.88
N ASP A 114 -5.55 -8.05 -12.92
CA ASP A 114 -5.70 -8.75 -11.65
C ASP A 114 -6.00 -10.24 -11.88
N ASP A 115 -6.93 -10.55 -12.79
CA ASP A 115 -7.26 -11.93 -13.18
C ASP A 115 -6.05 -12.64 -13.76
N ARG A 116 -5.38 -12.03 -14.75
CA ARG A 116 -4.20 -12.61 -15.40
C ARG A 116 -3.08 -12.89 -14.38
N ASP A 117 -2.76 -11.91 -13.54
CA ASP A 117 -1.64 -11.98 -12.61
C ASP A 117 -1.91 -12.95 -11.45
N SER A 118 -3.20 -13.24 -11.18
CA SER A 118 -3.65 -14.26 -10.23
C SER A 118 -3.91 -15.62 -10.88
N GLY A 119 -3.61 -15.81 -12.17
CA GLY A 119 -3.79 -17.07 -12.90
C GLY A 119 -5.25 -17.44 -13.16
N VAL A 120 -6.18 -16.47 -13.10
CA VAL A 120 -7.59 -16.67 -13.46
C VAL A 120 -7.75 -16.60 -14.97
N ASP A 121 -8.20 -17.72 -15.57
CA ASP A 121 -8.44 -17.79 -17.01
C ASP A 121 -9.80 -17.19 -17.39
N SER A 122 -9.92 -15.85 -17.30
CA SER A 122 -11.08 -15.13 -17.79
C SER A 122 -10.94 -14.71 -19.25
N PRO A 123 -12.07 -14.48 -19.98
CA PRO A 123 -12.00 -13.91 -21.32
C PRO A 123 -11.27 -12.56 -21.36
N GLN A 124 -11.42 -11.74 -20.31
CA GLN A 124 -10.76 -10.46 -20.14
C GLN A 124 -9.25 -10.61 -19.94
N ALA A 125 -8.82 -11.57 -19.10
CA ALA A 125 -7.41 -11.89 -18.91
C ALA A 125 -6.73 -12.33 -20.22
N ARG A 126 -7.40 -13.18 -21.02
CA ARG A 126 -6.90 -13.55 -22.36
C ARG A 126 -6.81 -12.39 -23.31
N ALA A 127 -7.84 -11.53 -23.36
CA ALA A 127 -7.88 -10.37 -24.24
C ALA A 127 -6.76 -9.37 -23.90
N ILE A 128 -6.53 -9.06 -22.62
CA ILE A 128 -5.45 -8.16 -22.22
C ILE A 128 -4.07 -8.75 -22.51
N ALA A 129 -3.87 -10.06 -22.29
CA ALA A 129 -2.62 -10.74 -22.63
C ALA A 129 -2.31 -10.66 -24.12
N GLU A 130 -3.31 -10.83 -24.99
CA GLU A 130 -3.16 -10.69 -26.45
C GLU A 130 -2.84 -9.23 -26.84
N ARG A 131 -3.57 -8.26 -26.30
CA ARG A 131 -3.32 -6.83 -26.52
C ARG A 131 -1.87 -6.46 -26.17
N LEU A 132 -1.35 -6.90 -25.01
CA LEU A 132 0.00 -6.61 -24.58
C LEU A 132 1.07 -7.21 -25.52
N ARG A 133 0.80 -8.37 -26.13
CA ARG A 133 1.72 -8.99 -27.10
C ARG A 133 1.76 -8.26 -28.44
N GLN A 134 0.67 -7.61 -28.82
CA GLN A 134 0.52 -6.96 -30.14
C GLN A 134 0.90 -5.48 -30.13
N GLN A 135 1.13 -4.86 -28.98
CA GLN A 135 1.45 -3.45 -28.86
C GLN A 135 2.79 -3.10 -29.53
N THR A 136 2.78 -2.02 -30.28
CA THR A 136 4.01 -1.34 -30.68
C THR A 136 4.67 -0.65 -29.46
N PRO A 137 5.97 -0.33 -29.50
CA PRO A 137 6.62 0.38 -28.38
C PRO A 137 5.98 1.72 -28.02
N ALA A 138 5.41 2.44 -29.00
CA ALA A 138 4.73 3.72 -28.74
C ALA A 138 3.36 3.52 -28.05
N GLU A 139 2.60 2.51 -28.49
CA GLU A 139 1.33 2.14 -27.87
C GLU A 139 1.55 1.62 -26.44
N ALA A 140 2.58 0.80 -26.21
CA ALA A 140 2.93 0.31 -24.90
C ALA A 140 3.30 1.47 -23.95
N ALA A 141 4.07 2.46 -24.38
CA ALA A 141 4.43 3.63 -23.58
C ALA A 141 3.19 4.46 -23.18
N GLY A 142 2.26 4.68 -24.13
CA GLY A 142 1.01 5.40 -23.84
C GLY A 142 0.05 4.62 -22.96
N PHE A 143 0.01 3.29 -23.11
CA PHE A 143 -0.76 2.40 -22.26
C PHE A 143 -0.21 2.39 -20.83
N ASP A 144 1.11 2.25 -20.67
CA ASP A 144 1.78 2.21 -19.37
C ASP A 144 1.63 3.54 -18.62
N ASP A 145 1.72 4.69 -19.30
CA ASP A 145 1.47 6.00 -18.69
C ASP A 145 0.03 6.13 -18.17
N ALA A 146 -0.95 5.81 -19.02
CA ALA A 146 -2.35 5.90 -18.65
C ALA A 146 -2.71 4.95 -17.50
N LEU A 147 -2.26 3.70 -17.58
CA LEU A 147 -2.52 2.67 -16.58
C LEU A 147 -1.80 2.99 -15.26
N GLY A 148 -0.54 3.43 -15.31
CA GLY A 148 0.23 3.80 -14.13
C GLY A 148 -0.40 4.96 -13.35
N ARG A 149 -0.86 6.01 -14.06
CA ARG A 149 -1.60 7.13 -13.44
C ARG A 149 -2.92 6.67 -12.83
N TRP A 150 -3.67 5.85 -13.56
CA TRP A 150 -4.96 5.36 -13.10
C TRP A 150 -4.81 4.42 -11.91
N SER A 151 -3.90 3.46 -11.97
CA SER A 151 -3.56 2.54 -10.88
C SER A 151 -3.13 3.30 -9.62
N GLY A 152 -2.27 4.31 -9.77
CA GLY A 152 -1.92 5.21 -8.67
C GLY A 152 -3.14 5.93 -8.10
N TYR A 153 -4.01 6.49 -8.94
CA TYR A 153 -5.21 7.22 -8.51
C TYR A 153 -6.19 6.37 -7.70
N VAL A 154 -6.42 5.11 -8.09
CA VAL A 154 -7.40 4.24 -7.43
C VAL A 154 -6.84 3.54 -6.19
N HIS A 155 -5.51 3.43 -6.05
CA HIS A 155 -4.84 2.60 -5.06
C HIS A 155 -5.25 2.94 -3.62
N GLY A 156 -5.14 4.20 -3.21
CA GLY A 156 -5.44 4.59 -1.83
C GLY A 156 -6.90 4.43 -1.43
N THR A 157 -7.85 4.52 -2.39
CA THR A 157 -9.26 4.21 -2.13
C THR A 157 -9.44 2.73 -1.79
N GLY A 158 -8.82 1.82 -2.56
CA GLY A 158 -8.85 0.39 -2.26
C GLY A 158 -8.20 0.06 -0.92
N ILE A 159 -7.08 0.72 -0.60
CA ILE A 159 -6.43 0.60 0.71
C ILE A 159 -7.36 1.03 1.86
N ALA A 160 -8.05 2.16 1.72
CA ALA A 160 -9.00 2.64 2.73
C ALA A 160 -10.18 1.66 2.91
N ASP A 161 -10.68 1.10 1.81
CA ASP A 161 -11.77 0.12 1.84
C ASP A 161 -11.40 -1.13 2.64
N ILE A 162 -10.23 -1.69 2.40
CA ILE A 162 -9.71 -2.84 3.16
C ILE A 162 -9.47 -2.47 4.63
N ALA A 163 -8.89 -1.31 4.92
CA ALA A 163 -8.58 -0.88 6.28
C ALA A 163 -9.84 -0.64 7.14
N LEU A 164 -10.94 -0.25 6.52
CA LEU A 164 -12.21 0.05 7.20
C LEU A 164 -13.17 -1.14 7.25
N ALA A 165 -12.92 -2.20 6.48
CA ALA A 165 -13.83 -3.34 6.34
C ALA A 165 -14.24 -3.93 7.69
N GLY A 166 -15.56 -4.01 7.95
CA GLY A 166 -16.11 -4.61 9.17
C GLY A 166 -15.68 -3.93 10.49
N ASN A 167 -15.20 -2.67 10.45
CA ASN A 167 -14.81 -1.92 11.64
C ASN A 167 -15.54 -0.57 11.75
N PRO A 168 -16.72 -0.53 12.38
CA PRO A 168 -17.50 0.71 12.52
C PRO A 168 -16.84 1.76 13.44
N HIS A 169 -15.85 1.36 14.24
CA HIS A 169 -15.13 2.25 15.16
C HIS A 169 -13.89 2.90 14.53
N ALA A 170 -13.55 2.56 13.28
CA ALA A 170 -12.46 3.21 12.57
C ALA A 170 -12.95 4.41 11.75
N GLU A 171 -12.17 5.48 11.76
CA GLU A 171 -12.30 6.61 10.84
C GLU A 171 -10.94 6.98 10.24
N ILE A 172 -10.93 7.46 9.00
CA ILE A 172 -9.69 7.77 8.30
C ILE A 172 -9.39 9.26 8.27
N VAL A 173 -8.10 9.58 8.38
CA VAL A 173 -7.46 10.86 8.04
C VAL A 173 -6.63 10.63 6.79
N ILE A 174 -6.78 11.49 5.78
CA ILE A 174 -6.20 11.28 4.46
C ILE A 174 -4.89 12.06 4.33
N ALA A 175 -3.78 11.35 4.20
CA ALA A 175 -2.47 11.91 3.86
C ALA A 175 -2.12 11.52 2.43
N ARG A 176 -2.38 12.42 1.48
CA ARG A 176 -2.22 12.14 0.06
C ARG A 176 -0.82 12.46 -0.43
N MET A 177 -0.25 11.55 -1.19
CA MET A 177 1.05 11.67 -1.83
C MET A 177 0.95 11.21 -3.29
N GLU A 178 1.21 12.09 -4.22
CA GLU A 178 1.09 11.79 -5.64
C GLU A 178 2.40 11.23 -6.21
N TRP A 179 2.28 10.17 -7.01
CA TRP A 179 3.36 9.60 -7.81
C TRP A 179 3.16 9.92 -9.29
N TRP A 180 4.27 10.21 -9.96
CA TRP A 180 4.25 10.42 -11.39
C TRP A 180 4.71 9.16 -12.13
N HIS A 181 3.92 8.71 -13.09
CA HIS A 181 4.17 7.55 -13.90
C HIS A 181 4.37 7.88 -15.40
N GLY A 182 4.62 9.14 -15.76
CA GLY A 182 4.78 9.58 -17.14
C GLY A 182 6.08 9.08 -17.79
N SER A 183 6.10 9.03 -19.13
CA SER A 183 7.29 8.74 -19.94
C SER A 183 7.58 9.92 -20.87
N PRO A 184 8.72 10.63 -20.72
CA PRO A 184 9.72 10.48 -19.65
C PRO A 184 9.17 10.81 -18.26
N PRO A 185 9.65 10.15 -17.20
CA PRO A 185 9.15 10.39 -15.85
C PRO A 185 9.46 11.82 -15.42
N GLN A 186 8.45 12.49 -14.85
CA GLN A 186 8.59 13.83 -14.29
C GLN A 186 7.96 13.86 -12.90
N PRO A 187 8.45 14.71 -12.02
CA PRO A 187 9.64 15.55 -12.18
C PRO A 187 10.95 14.76 -12.19
N CYS A 188 11.99 15.30 -12.87
CA CYS A 188 13.33 14.77 -12.76
C CYS A 188 13.91 15.08 -11.38
N TRP A 189 14.47 14.09 -10.71
CA TRP A 189 15.00 14.26 -9.37
C TRP A 189 16.18 15.21 -9.31
N THR A 190 16.17 16.06 -8.28
CA THR A 190 17.24 16.99 -7.94
C THR A 190 17.40 17.01 -6.43
N ARG A 191 18.51 17.56 -5.92
CA ARG A 191 18.66 17.77 -4.47
C ARG A 191 17.54 18.65 -3.89
N GLY A 192 17.12 19.69 -4.64
CA GLY A 192 16.01 20.56 -4.23
C GLY A 192 14.67 19.81 -4.16
N LEU A 193 14.39 18.88 -5.09
CA LEU A 193 13.19 18.05 -5.04
C LEU A 193 13.26 17.06 -3.87
N ALA A 194 14.42 16.46 -3.63
CA ALA A 194 14.62 15.57 -2.48
C ALA A 194 14.37 16.30 -1.14
N ALA A 195 14.83 17.52 -1.00
CA ALA A 195 14.58 18.35 0.18
C ALA A 195 13.09 18.70 0.34
N ARG A 196 12.39 19.02 -0.76
CA ARG A 196 10.92 19.26 -0.72
C ARG A 196 10.14 17.99 -0.35
N GLU A 197 10.55 16.84 -0.88
CA GLU A 197 9.94 15.55 -0.51
C GLU A 197 10.12 15.28 0.98
N ALA A 198 11.32 15.47 1.52
CA ALA A 198 11.58 15.29 2.95
C ALA A 198 10.75 16.25 3.81
N ALA A 199 10.59 17.50 3.37
CA ALA A 199 9.74 18.47 4.04
C ALA A 199 8.25 18.05 3.99
N SER A 200 7.76 17.57 2.85
CA SER A 200 6.38 17.07 2.73
C SER A 200 6.14 15.83 3.60
N VAL A 201 7.14 14.95 3.72
CA VAL A 201 7.09 13.79 4.62
C VAL A 201 6.96 14.23 6.08
N ALA A 202 7.79 15.18 6.51
CA ALA A 202 7.73 15.71 7.87
C ALA A 202 6.38 16.39 8.18
N ASP A 203 5.86 17.18 7.22
CA ASP A 203 4.55 17.83 7.35
C ASP A 203 3.40 16.81 7.43
N LEU A 204 3.41 15.77 6.58
CA LEU A 204 2.38 14.71 6.60
C LEU A 204 2.41 13.92 7.91
N LEU A 205 3.58 13.59 8.43
CA LEU A 205 3.71 12.92 9.72
C LEU A 205 3.19 13.78 10.87
N GLY A 206 3.57 15.07 10.92
CA GLY A 206 3.04 16.02 11.90
C GLY A 206 1.52 16.14 11.79
N PHE A 207 1.00 16.30 10.58
CA PHE A 207 -0.44 16.37 10.32
C PHE A 207 -1.21 15.13 10.82
N LEU A 208 -0.69 13.93 10.58
CA LEU A 208 -1.34 12.70 11.06
C LEU A 208 -1.36 12.64 12.60
N VAL A 209 -0.25 13.00 13.25
CA VAL A 209 -0.14 13.04 14.72
C VAL A 209 -1.07 14.09 15.32
N ASP A 210 -1.08 15.30 14.77
CA ASP A 210 -1.91 16.42 15.24
C ASP A 210 -3.41 16.13 15.13
N ASN A 211 -3.79 15.28 14.16
CA ASN A 211 -5.16 14.81 13.99
C ASN A 211 -5.48 13.51 14.76
N GLY A 212 -4.65 13.12 15.73
CA GLY A 212 -4.91 12.01 16.63
C GLY A 212 -4.88 10.62 15.99
N VAL A 213 -4.18 10.46 14.88
CA VAL A 213 -4.00 9.17 14.21
C VAL A 213 -3.22 8.21 15.12
N ARG A 214 -3.67 6.96 15.18
CA ARG A 214 -3.08 5.92 16.02
C ARG A 214 -2.41 4.80 15.22
N VAL A 215 -2.84 4.58 13.98
CA VAL A 215 -2.23 3.61 13.06
C VAL A 215 -2.12 4.25 11.69
N VAL A 216 -0.97 4.15 11.05
CA VAL A 216 -0.73 4.69 9.70
C VAL A 216 -0.49 3.55 8.74
N ASN A 217 -1.28 3.51 7.67
CA ASN A 217 -1.06 2.66 6.52
C ASN A 217 -0.03 3.30 5.58
N MET A 218 1.03 2.56 5.24
CA MET A 218 2.08 2.96 4.32
C MET A 218 2.26 1.87 3.25
N SER A 219 1.27 1.74 2.35
CA SER A 219 1.27 0.74 1.27
C SER A 219 2.16 1.14 0.09
N TRP A 220 3.32 1.68 0.39
CA TRP A 220 4.32 2.15 -0.56
C TRP A 220 5.73 1.91 -0.02
N GLY A 221 6.72 1.98 -0.91
CA GLY A 221 8.12 1.86 -0.55
C GLY A 221 9.00 2.76 -1.42
N ARG A 222 10.24 2.97 -0.99
CA ARG A 222 11.22 3.77 -1.71
C ARG A 222 12.50 2.96 -1.88
N ALA A 223 12.94 2.81 -3.12
CA ALA A 223 14.18 2.12 -3.45
C ALA A 223 15.09 3.01 -4.26
N GLU A 224 16.40 2.98 -3.99
CA GLU A 224 17.43 3.71 -4.73
C GLU A 224 17.30 3.50 -6.25
N ARG A 225 16.98 2.25 -6.66
CA ARG A 225 16.76 1.91 -8.07
C ARG A 225 15.66 2.71 -8.76
N ALA A 226 14.59 3.10 -8.04
CA ALA A 226 13.50 3.87 -8.62
C ALA A 226 13.96 5.29 -8.98
N TYR A 227 14.71 5.93 -8.10
CA TYR A 227 15.32 7.23 -8.36
C TYR A 227 16.36 7.17 -9.48
N LEU A 228 17.17 6.11 -9.48
CA LEU A 228 18.16 5.90 -10.53
C LEU A 228 17.48 5.68 -11.90
N SER A 229 16.40 4.93 -11.97
CA SER A 229 15.62 4.75 -13.21
C SER A 229 15.02 6.07 -13.70
N ASN A 230 14.48 6.89 -12.81
CA ASN A 230 13.99 8.22 -13.13
C ASN A 230 15.11 9.08 -13.74
N LEU A 231 16.26 9.17 -13.08
CA LEU A 231 17.41 9.94 -13.55
C LEU A 231 17.97 9.43 -14.88
N LYS A 232 18.00 8.12 -15.11
CA LYS A 232 18.39 7.55 -16.41
C LYS A 232 17.47 7.97 -17.54
N ALA A 233 16.19 8.12 -17.26
CA ALA A 233 15.19 8.49 -18.26
C ALA A 233 15.15 10.02 -18.51
N CYS A 234 15.23 10.84 -17.46
CA CYS A 234 15.05 12.30 -17.58
C CYS A 234 16.36 13.11 -17.64
N ALA A 235 17.51 12.52 -17.27
CA ALA A 235 18.83 13.11 -17.34
C ALA A 235 19.85 12.15 -17.96
N PRO A 236 19.67 11.74 -19.22
CA PRO A 236 20.51 10.72 -19.87
C PRO A 236 21.99 11.16 -19.98
N ASP A 237 22.26 12.46 -20.11
CA ASP A 237 23.60 13.03 -20.26
C ASP A 237 24.35 13.19 -18.92
N MET A 238 23.67 13.01 -17.78
CA MET A 238 24.30 13.05 -16.46
C MET A 238 25.24 11.84 -16.30
N PRO A 239 26.49 12.01 -15.84
CA PRO A 239 27.39 10.90 -15.56
C PRO A 239 26.78 9.87 -14.60
N GLU A 240 27.08 8.58 -14.82
CA GLU A 240 26.48 7.50 -14.01
C GLU A 240 26.80 7.64 -12.52
N GLU A 241 28.02 8.04 -12.18
CA GLU A 241 28.43 8.28 -10.81
C GLU A 241 27.60 9.38 -10.14
N GLU A 242 27.33 10.47 -10.86
CA GLU A 242 26.49 11.56 -10.36
C GLU A 242 25.03 11.11 -10.17
N ARG A 243 24.49 10.30 -11.11
CA ARG A 243 23.14 9.72 -10.97
C ARG A 243 23.03 8.83 -9.73
N LEU A 244 24.00 7.96 -9.50
CA LEU A 244 24.06 7.10 -8.33
C LEU A 244 24.16 7.91 -7.04
N ALA A 245 25.05 8.90 -7.00
CA ALA A 245 25.21 9.79 -5.85
C ALA A 245 23.92 10.56 -5.53
N LEU A 246 23.22 11.06 -6.56
CA LEU A 246 21.96 11.78 -6.40
C LEU A 246 20.81 10.86 -5.96
N ALA A 247 20.74 9.64 -6.50
CA ALA A 247 19.75 8.65 -6.09
C ALA A 247 19.91 8.28 -4.61
N ARG A 248 21.14 8.00 -4.16
CA ARG A 248 21.45 7.75 -2.75
C ARG A 248 21.10 8.92 -1.84
N TYR A 249 21.57 10.11 -2.20
CA TYR A 249 21.25 11.33 -1.47
C TYR A 249 19.74 11.51 -1.30
N THR A 250 18.97 11.26 -2.36
CA THR A 250 17.52 11.38 -2.34
C THR A 250 16.89 10.39 -1.36
N VAL A 251 17.27 9.12 -1.45
CA VAL A 251 16.79 8.07 -0.52
C VAL A 251 17.12 8.41 0.92
N GLU A 252 18.38 8.75 1.19
CA GLU A 252 18.86 9.04 2.55
C GLU A 252 18.16 10.27 3.15
N THR A 253 17.98 11.33 2.36
CA THR A 253 17.31 12.56 2.79
C THR A 253 15.85 12.29 3.19
N ILE A 254 15.11 11.54 2.36
CA ILE A 254 13.71 11.20 2.63
C ILE A 254 13.61 10.21 3.80
N ARG A 255 14.49 9.21 3.85
CA ARG A 255 14.55 8.23 4.92
C ARG A 255 14.82 8.87 6.28
N ALA A 256 15.69 9.86 6.34
CA ALA A 256 15.97 10.59 7.56
C ALA A 256 14.70 11.28 8.10
N ALA A 257 13.94 11.97 7.24
CA ALA A 257 12.67 12.61 7.63
C ALA A 257 11.64 11.60 8.13
N LEU A 258 11.52 10.43 7.47
CA LEU A 258 10.65 9.34 7.93
C LEU A 258 11.03 8.85 9.32
N ILE A 259 12.31 8.57 9.56
CA ILE A 259 12.81 8.07 10.85
C ILE A 259 12.52 9.08 11.97
N GLU A 260 12.84 10.35 11.75
CA GLU A 260 12.63 11.41 12.75
C GLU A 260 11.14 11.58 13.08
N GLY A 261 10.27 11.64 12.08
CA GLY A 261 8.84 11.79 12.30
C GLY A 261 8.21 10.57 13.00
N MET A 262 8.59 9.35 12.62
CA MET A 262 8.09 8.12 13.28
C MET A 262 8.61 8.01 14.72
N LYS A 263 9.86 8.38 15.02
CA LYS A 263 10.40 8.43 16.39
C LYS A 263 9.66 9.43 17.27
N ALA A 264 9.29 10.57 16.71
CA ALA A 264 8.56 11.61 17.43
C ALA A 264 7.10 11.21 17.76
N ALA A 265 6.59 10.11 17.18
CA ALA A 265 5.22 9.64 17.30
C ALA A 265 5.11 8.25 17.97
N PRO A 266 5.55 8.05 19.22
CA PRO A 266 5.61 6.72 19.85
C PRO A 266 4.23 6.08 20.07
N ARG A 267 3.16 6.87 20.12
CA ARG A 267 1.80 6.36 20.25
C ARG A 267 1.20 5.85 18.94
N VAL A 268 1.85 6.08 17.82
CA VAL A 268 1.39 5.70 16.47
C VAL A 268 2.11 4.42 16.04
N LEU A 269 1.37 3.42 15.57
CA LEU A 269 1.94 2.29 14.83
C LEU A 269 1.98 2.63 13.33
N PHE A 270 3.16 2.54 12.75
CA PHE A 270 3.37 2.67 11.31
C PHE A 270 3.49 1.28 10.67
N VAL A 271 2.70 1.02 9.65
CA VAL A 271 2.63 -0.30 9.00
C VAL A 271 3.02 -0.15 7.54
N GLY A 272 4.14 -0.73 7.16
CA GLY A 272 4.73 -0.63 5.83
C GLY A 272 4.64 -1.91 5.02
N ALA A 273 4.61 -1.79 3.69
CA ALA A 273 4.63 -2.91 2.75
C ALA A 273 6.05 -3.43 2.50
N ALA A 274 6.25 -4.75 2.53
CA ALA A 274 7.54 -5.36 2.21
C ALA A 274 7.92 -5.21 0.74
N GLY A 275 6.93 -5.15 -0.17
CA GLY A 275 7.14 -5.05 -1.62
C GLY A 275 7.03 -6.39 -2.33
N ASN A 276 6.96 -6.33 -3.67
CA ASN A 276 6.47 -7.41 -4.53
C ASN A 276 7.56 -7.91 -5.51
N ALA A 277 8.83 -7.98 -5.08
CA ALA A 277 9.94 -8.36 -5.96
C ALA A 277 10.41 -9.82 -5.76
N GLY A 278 9.78 -10.59 -4.87
CA GLY A 278 10.18 -11.96 -4.55
C GLY A 278 11.60 -12.08 -4.00
N SER A 279 12.08 -11.07 -3.28
CA SER A 279 13.48 -10.96 -2.91
C SER A 279 13.65 -10.66 -1.41
N ASP A 280 14.85 -10.93 -0.89
CA ASP A 280 15.19 -10.52 0.47
C ASP A 280 15.16 -8.99 0.61
N MET A 281 14.57 -8.48 1.69
CA MET A 281 14.39 -7.05 1.95
C MET A 281 15.68 -6.25 1.97
N LYS A 282 16.77 -6.84 2.48
CA LYS A 282 18.08 -6.17 2.51
C LYS A 282 18.62 -5.88 1.12
N THR A 283 18.24 -6.71 0.16
CA THR A 283 18.64 -6.54 -1.25
C THR A 283 17.59 -5.76 -2.04
N ALA A 284 16.31 -6.10 -1.83
CA ALA A 284 15.23 -5.51 -2.62
C ALA A 284 14.95 -4.05 -2.27
N ASN A 285 14.87 -3.73 -0.97
CA ASN A 285 14.47 -2.41 -0.52
C ASN A 285 15.00 -2.04 0.87
N PRO A 286 16.33 -1.94 1.06
CA PRO A 286 16.92 -1.62 2.36
C PRO A 286 16.50 -0.25 2.90
N ALA A 287 16.07 0.66 2.04
CA ALA A 287 15.65 2.01 2.43
C ALA A 287 14.34 2.04 3.25
N THR A 288 13.52 0.98 3.20
CA THR A 288 12.28 0.84 3.99
C THR A 288 12.47 -0.02 5.24
N LEU A 289 13.67 -0.43 5.56
CA LEU A 289 13.98 -1.13 6.80
C LEU A 289 14.20 -0.11 7.93
N PHE A 290 13.14 0.14 8.71
CA PHE A 290 13.20 1.06 9.85
C PHE A 290 13.29 0.25 11.14
N ALA A 291 14.43 0.33 11.84
CA ALA A 291 14.63 -0.30 13.15
C ALA A 291 13.96 0.56 14.26
N LEU A 292 12.64 0.65 14.22
CA LEU A 292 11.83 1.43 15.14
C LEU A 292 10.84 0.53 15.89
N PRO A 293 10.60 0.75 17.21
CA PRO A 293 9.69 -0.09 17.97
C PRO A 293 8.23 0.03 17.51
N ASN A 294 7.85 1.14 16.92
CA ASN A 294 6.51 1.45 16.44
C ASN A 294 6.37 1.35 14.90
N PHE A 295 7.26 0.61 14.25
CA PHE A 295 7.17 0.31 12.82
C PHE A 295 7.08 -1.20 12.60
N LEU A 296 6.16 -1.64 11.75
CA LEU A 296 5.92 -3.04 11.40
C LEU A 296 5.94 -3.19 9.87
N LEU A 297 6.68 -4.19 9.38
CA LEU A 297 6.78 -4.49 7.95
C LEU A 297 5.96 -5.74 7.63
N VAL A 298 5.08 -5.63 6.63
CA VAL A 298 4.10 -6.66 6.29
C VAL A 298 4.42 -7.29 4.94
N GLY A 299 4.56 -8.61 4.94
CA GLY A 299 4.59 -9.46 3.75
C GLY A 299 3.20 -9.96 3.35
N ALA A 300 3.11 -10.52 2.16
CA ALA A 300 1.88 -11.11 1.66
C ALA A 300 1.93 -12.63 1.62
N VAL A 301 0.79 -13.23 1.91
CA VAL A 301 0.48 -14.64 1.64
C VAL A 301 -0.77 -14.69 0.77
N ASP A 302 -1.08 -15.89 0.22
CA ASP A 302 -2.29 -16.06 -0.56
C ASP A 302 -3.56 -16.12 0.33
N ARG A 303 -4.70 -16.21 -0.32
CA ARG A 303 -6.02 -16.32 0.35
C ARG A 303 -6.18 -17.60 1.19
N HIS A 304 -5.25 -18.56 1.08
CA HIS A 304 -5.20 -19.77 1.92
C HIS A 304 -4.11 -19.69 3.01
N GLY A 305 -3.44 -18.55 3.17
CA GLY A 305 -2.34 -18.37 4.12
C GLY A 305 -1.02 -19.01 3.70
N ARG A 306 -0.87 -19.38 2.42
CA ARG A 306 0.36 -19.95 1.86
C ARG A 306 1.29 -18.86 1.36
N ALA A 307 2.59 -19.12 1.41
CA ALA A 307 3.59 -18.20 0.88
C ALA A 307 3.34 -17.89 -0.61
N THR A 308 3.50 -16.61 -1.00
CA THR A 308 3.52 -16.17 -2.39
C THR A 308 4.95 -16.00 -2.86
N GLU A 309 5.23 -16.30 -4.14
CA GLU A 309 6.58 -16.19 -4.71
C GLU A 309 7.02 -14.74 -4.91
N TRP A 310 6.07 -13.83 -5.06
CA TRP A 310 6.32 -12.43 -5.36
C TRP A 310 6.50 -11.54 -4.11
N THR A 311 6.10 -11.98 -2.90
CA THR A 311 6.31 -11.18 -1.69
C THR A 311 7.80 -11.07 -1.36
N ASN A 312 8.25 -9.88 -0.95
CA ASN A 312 9.57 -9.77 -0.36
C ASN A 312 9.60 -10.45 1.01
N THR A 313 10.76 -11.00 1.36
CA THR A 313 10.98 -11.79 2.57
C THR A 313 12.17 -11.26 3.35
N GLY A 314 12.43 -11.87 4.50
CA GLY A 314 13.56 -11.52 5.37
C GLY A 314 13.14 -11.46 6.84
N PRO A 315 14.09 -11.43 7.77
CA PRO A 315 13.80 -11.41 9.21
C PRO A 315 13.10 -10.12 9.66
N GLU A 316 13.17 -9.06 8.86
CA GLU A 316 12.51 -7.78 9.12
C GLU A 316 11.02 -7.79 8.77
N VAL A 317 10.57 -8.77 7.96
CA VAL A 317 9.15 -8.98 7.64
C VAL A 317 8.55 -9.84 8.76
N THR A 318 8.00 -9.16 9.75
CA THR A 318 7.62 -9.80 11.02
C THR A 318 6.16 -10.22 11.09
N LEU A 319 5.36 -9.85 10.09
CA LEU A 319 3.95 -10.26 9.99
C LEU A 319 3.54 -10.40 8.52
N TYR A 320 2.63 -11.34 8.26
CA TYR A 320 2.07 -11.60 6.93
C TYR A 320 0.55 -11.61 7.00
N ALA A 321 -0.10 -11.07 5.96
CA ALA A 321 -1.55 -11.12 5.81
C ALA A 321 -1.92 -11.47 4.36
N ASN A 322 -3.21 -11.67 4.08
CA ASN A 322 -3.65 -11.91 2.71
C ASN A 322 -3.26 -10.72 1.81
N GLY A 323 -2.55 -10.99 0.77
CA GLY A 323 -2.24 -10.03 -0.28
C GLY A 323 -2.63 -10.51 -1.66
N ASP A 324 -3.42 -11.59 -1.75
CA ASP A 324 -3.87 -12.19 -3.00
C ASP A 324 -5.36 -11.97 -3.20
N ARG A 325 -5.73 -11.29 -4.28
CA ARG A 325 -7.12 -11.01 -4.69
C ARG A 325 -7.99 -10.48 -3.55
N VAL A 326 -7.49 -9.47 -2.86
CA VAL A 326 -8.18 -8.88 -1.71
C VAL A 326 -9.36 -8.04 -2.21
N PRO A 327 -10.61 -8.33 -1.76
CA PRO A 327 -11.75 -7.52 -2.17
C PRO A 327 -11.58 -6.05 -1.77
N ALA A 328 -11.78 -5.15 -2.72
CA ALA A 328 -11.70 -3.71 -2.53
C ALA A 328 -12.64 -2.98 -3.50
N ARG A 329 -12.92 -1.70 -3.23
CA ARG A 329 -13.69 -0.83 -4.13
C ARG A 329 -12.79 0.18 -4.84
N LEU A 330 -13.12 0.42 -6.10
CA LEU A 330 -12.58 1.55 -6.88
C LEU A 330 -13.27 2.86 -6.47
N PRO A 331 -12.73 4.05 -6.82
CA PRO A 331 -13.35 5.33 -6.48
C PRO A 331 -14.78 5.54 -7.00
N ASP A 332 -15.20 4.82 -8.03
CA ASP A 332 -16.58 4.81 -8.54
C ASP A 332 -17.50 3.82 -7.81
N GLY A 333 -17.01 3.12 -6.77
CA GLY A 333 -17.72 2.10 -6.01
C GLY A 333 -17.67 0.70 -6.66
N GLY A 334 -17.09 0.56 -7.84
CA GLY A 334 -16.97 -0.72 -8.53
C GLY A 334 -16.04 -1.70 -7.81
N PRO A 335 -16.28 -3.02 -7.91
CA PRO A 335 -15.46 -4.03 -7.26
C PRO A 335 -14.08 -4.16 -7.92
N SER A 336 -13.07 -4.48 -7.11
CA SER A 336 -11.69 -4.76 -7.53
C SER A 336 -11.13 -5.86 -6.63
N PHE A 337 -10.15 -6.63 -7.13
CA PHE A 337 -9.52 -7.72 -6.41
C PHE A 337 -7.99 -7.64 -6.55
N PRO A 338 -7.36 -6.53 -6.15
CA PRO A 338 -5.94 -6.34 -6.33
C PRO A 338 -5.11 -7.32 -5.50
N SER A 339 -3.89 -7.61 -6.00
CA SER A 339 -2.88 -8.40 -5.31
C SER A 339 -1.62 -7.58 -5.04
N GLY A 340 -0.98 -7.81 -3.90
CA GLY A 340 0.24 -7.12 -3.50
C GLY A 340 0.40 -7.04 -1.98
N THR A 341 1.61 -6.79 -1.52
CA THR A 341 1.88 -6.48 -0.10
C THR A 341 1.16 -5.21 0.33
N SER A 342 0.82 -4.32 -0.63
CA SER A 342 -0.01 -3.14 -0.40
C SER A 342 -1.40 -3.49 0.13
N MET A 343 -1.96 -4.65 -0.21
CA MET A 343 -3.28 -5.13 0.25
C MET A 343 -3.19 -5.87 1.59
N ALA A 344 -2.04 -6.45 1.89
CA ALA A 344 -1.78 -7.09 3.19
C ALA A 344 -1.64 -6.07 4.33
N VAL A 345 -1.06 -4.90 4.07
CA VAL A 345 -0.88 -3.81 5.04
C VAL A 345 -2.21 -3.34 5.65
N PRO A 346 -3.24 -2.96 4.89
CA PRO A 346 -4.48 -2.46 5.46
C PRO A 346 -5.27 -3.50 6.26
N LEU A 347 -5.07 -4.80 6.04
CA LEU A 347 -5.61 -5.84 6.91
C LEU A 347 -4.97 -5.81 8.30
N VAL A 348 -3.66 -5.55 8.38
CA VAL A 348 -2.96 -5.35 9.64
C VAL A 348 -3.41 -4.06 10.32
N VAL A 349 -3.59 -2.99 9.57
CA VAL A 349 -4.13 -1.70 10.05
C VAL A 349 -5.55 -1.87 10.62
N ASN A 350 -6.41 -2.62 9.94
CA ASN A 350 -7.75 -2.97 10.40
C ASN A 350 -7.71 -3.72 11.74
N ALA A 351 -6.88 -4.76 11.84
CA ALA A 351 -6.72 -5.52 13.08
C ALA A 351 -6.18 -4.66 14.22
N ALA A 352 -5.20 -3.79 13.95
CA ALA A 352 -4.65 -2.84 14.90
C ALA A 352 -5.71 -1.86 15.41
N ALA A 353 -6.59 -1.37 14.52
CA ALA A 353 -7.72 -0.51 14.89
C ALA A 353 -8.71 -1.24 15.80
N LYS A 354 -9.05 -2.50 15.51
CA LYS A 354 -9.91 -3.34 16.36
C LYS A 354 -9.30 -3.57 17.74
N VAL A 355 -7.98 -3.80 17.82
CA VAL A 355 -7.26 -3.88 19.10
C VAL A 355 -7.35 -2.57 19.88
N LEU A 356 -7.12 -1.43 19.24
CA LEU A 356 -7.21 -0.12 19.90
C LEU A 356 -8.62 0.26 20.32
N ALA A 357 -9.67 -0.23 19.67
CA ALA A 357 -11.06 -0.04 20.08
C ALA A 357 -11.35 -0.70 21.43
N VAL A 358 -10.68 -1.84 21.74
CA VAL A 358 -10.82 -2.55 23.03
C VAL A 358 -9.76 -2.14 24.05
N GLN A 359 -8.57 -1.70 23.61
CA GLN A 359 -7.46 -1.30 24.47
C GLN A 359 -6.78 -0.02 23.97
N PRO A 360 -7.40 1.17 24.18
CA PRO A 360 -6.95 2.44 23.63
C PRO A 360 -5.62 2.96 24.23
N GLN A 361 -5.16 2.37 25.34
CA GLN A 361 -3.94 2.81 26.02
C GLN A 361 -2.66 2.26 25.40
N LEU A 362 -2.73 1.22 24.56
CA LEU A 362 -1.55 0.70 23.88
C LEU A 362 -0.87 1.79 23.05
N ASP A 363 0.43 1.93 23.19
CA ASP A 363 1.24 2.72 22.26
C ASP A 363 1.59 1.93 21.00
N GLY A 364 2.32 2.54 20.06
CA GLY A 364 2.68 1.88 18.82
C GLY A 364 3.54 0.63 19.01
N ALA A 365 4.45 0.64 19.97
CA ALA A 365 5.32 -0.50 20.28
C ALA A 365 4.55 -1.66 20.94
N GLY A 366 3.67 -1.35 21.89
CA GLY A 366 2.80 -2.33 22.54
C GLY A 366 1.83 -2.97 21.56
N LEU A 367 1.25 -2.17 20.66
CA LEU A 367 0.36 -2.65 19.60
C LEU A 367 1.09 -3.57 18.61
N ARG A 368 2.28 -3.19 18.15
CA ARG A 368 3.14 -4.04 17.33
C ARG A 368 3.43 -5.38 18.03
N THR A 369 3.92 -5.32 19.26
CA THR A 369 4.26 -6.53 20.03
C THR A 369 3.07 -7.46 20.21
N LEU A 370 1.87 -6.91 20.45
CA LEU A 370 0.65 -7.70 20.57
C LEU A 370 0.30 -8.42 19.28
N LEU A 371 0.33 -7.73 18.15
CA LEU A 371 0.04 -8.31 16.83
C LEU A 371 1.04 -9.43 16.48
N GLU A 372 2.34 -9.19 16.69
CA GLU A 372 3.38 -10.18 16.42
C GLU A 372 3.25 -11.43 17.35
N ARG A 373 2.97 -11.23 18.63
CA ARG A 373 2.84 -12.32 19.62
C ARG A 373 1.62 -13.21 19.38
N THR A 374 0.54 -12.65 18.84
CA THR A 374 -0.71 -13.37 18.59
C THR A 374 -0.78 -13.99 17.21
N ALA A 375 0.21 -13.74 16.36
CA ALA A 375 0.35 -14.34 15.04
C ALA A 375 0.44 -15.87 15.12
N THR A 376 -0.04 -16.54 14.10
CA THR A 376 0.13 -17.99 13.91
C THR A 376 1.11 -18.25 12.77
N ARG A 377 1.75 -19.42 12.75
CA ARG A 377 2.70 -19.75 11.67
C ARG A 377 2.02 -20.64 10.62
N ASN A 378 2.30 -20.36 9.35
CA ASN A 378 1.95 -21.25 8.25
C ASN A 378 3.00 -22.37 8.08
N GLY A 379 2.79 -23.24 7.08
CA GLY A 379 3.68 -24.38 6.80
C GLY A 379 5.14 -24.01 6.45
N THR A 380 5.40 -22.78 6.04
CA THR A 380 6.75 -22.26 5.75
C THR A 380 7.33 -21.44 6.91
N GLY A 381 6.61 -21.37 8.04
CA GLY A 381 7.08 -20.66 9.24
C GLY A 381 6.80 -19.16 9.26
N GLN A 382 6.12 -18.61 8.25
CA GLN A 382 5.76 -17.20 8.22
C GLN A 382 4.70 -16.88 9.29
N PRO A 383 4.87 -15.79 10.10
CA PRO A 383 3.90 -15.39 11.11
C PRO A 383 2.69 -14.70 10.43
N LEU A 384 1.54 -15.36 10.48
CA LEU A 384 0.29 -14.87 9.90
C LEU A 384 -0.50 -14.03 10.90
N LEU A 385 -1.01 -12.92 10.44
CA LEU A 385 -1.97 -12.10 11.18
C LEU A 385 -3.15 -12.93 11.70
N HIS A 386 -3.53 -12.70 12.96
CA HIS A 386 -4.70 -13.31 13.57
C HIS A 386 -5.50 -12.28 14.37
N PRO A 387 -6.38 -11.49 13.72
CA PRO A 387 -7.13 -10.42 14.34
C PRO A 387 -7.89 -10.83 15.60
N GLN A 388 -8.60 -11.98 15.56
CA GLN A 388 -9.37 -12.48 16.70
C GLN A 388 -8.47 -12.68 17.93
N ARG A 389 -7.35 -13.39 17.82
CA ARG A 389 -6.43 -13.60 18.94
C ARG A 389 -5.84 -12.29 19.46
N ALA A 390 -5.57 -11.33 18.58
CA ALA A 390 -5.05 -10.03 18.97
C ALA A 390 -6.08 -9.26 19.80
N VAL A 391 -7.34 -9.24 19.39
CA VAL A 391 -8.43 -8.58 20.13
C VAL A 391 -8.71 -9.31 21.45
N GLU A 392 -8.73 -10.65 21.49
CA GLU A 392 -8.90 -11.44 22.70
C GLU A 392 -7.76 -11.17 23.71
N ALA A 393 -6.52 -11.15 23.24
CA ALA A 393 -5.37 -10.85 24.08
C ALA A 393 -5.40 -9.38 24.59
N ALA A 394 -5.87 -8.44 23.79
CA ALA A 394 -6.01 -7.04 24.18
C ALA A 394 -7.05 -6.87 25.32
N ARG A 395 -8.16 -7.61 25.30
CA ARG A 395 -9.18 -7.60 26.35
C ARG A 395 -8.68 -8.10 27.70
N GLN A 396 -7.58 -8.89 27.71
CA GLN A 396 -6.97 -9.41 28.94
C GLN A 396 -5.96 -8.45 29.58
N ILE A 397 -5.59 -7.37 28.87
CA ILE A 397 -4.71 -6.35 29.43
C ILE A 397 -5.51 -5.51 30.44
N PRO A 398 -5.10 -5.41 31.71
CA PRO A 398 -5.79 -4.60 32.70
C PRO A 398 -5.91 -3.14 32.23
N ALA A 399 -7.07 -2.54 32.46
CA ALA A 399 -7.21 -1.10 32.35
C ALA A 399 -6.43 -0.43 33.49
N ASN A 400 -5.43 0.39 33.14
CA ASN A 400 -4.68 1.18 34.10
C ASN A 400 -5.46 2.40 34.57
#